data_d951d2c85f024d1eb94783241864bbc7
#
_entry.id   d951d2c85f024d1eb94783241864bbc7
#
_cell.length_a   1.000
_cell.length_b   1.000
_cell.length_c   1.000
_cell.angle_alpha   90.00
_cell.angle_beta   90.00
_cell.angle_gamma   90.00
#
_symmetry.space_group_name_H-M   'P 1'
#
loop_
_entity.id
_entity.type
_entity.pdbx_description
1 polymer ?
#
loop_
_entity_poly.entity_id
_entity_poly.type
_entity_poly.pdbx_seq_one_letter_code
_entity_poly.pdbx_strand_id
1 'polypeptide(L)'
;MLKCDGNVTVLLTECKEIALKQYHAGILALLLTACASTVAAAELKIGFIDAERINRESAPAVRASKQLEKEFAPRAQELQRREAQIKTLQGQLEKDALTMSESDRRTKEQELSKLTLDFQRMQREYREDLNLRRNQELGALFERANRVIRQIAETEKYDVILQEAVYRNPKIDITDKVLKTLAEGK
;
A
#
# COMPACT_ATOMS: atom_id res chain seq x y z
N MET A 1 -91.09 42.44 -31.40
CA MET A 1 -90.95 41.17 -30.63
C MET A 1 -89.67 40.49 -31.09
N LEU A 2 -88.54 40.73 -30.48
CA LEU A 2 -87.26 40.20 -30.88
C LEU A 2 -86.90 39.02 -29.88
N LYS A 3 -86.74 37.86 -30.41
CA LYS A 3 -86.46 36.61 -29.70
C LYS A 3 -84.94 36.47 -29.65
N CYS A 4 -84.37 36.78 -28.51
CA CYS A 4 -82.93 36.53 -28.22
C CYS A 4 -82.87 35.41 -27.15
N ASP A 5 -82.91 34.21 -27.59
CA ASP A 5 -82.67 33.08 -26.74
C ASP A 5 -81.92 31.99 -27.49
N GLY A 6 -80.72 31.74 -27.14
CA GLY A 6 -79.99 30.53 -27.58
C GLY A 6 -78.47 30.58 -27.64
N ASN A 7 -77.85 31.78 -27.48
CA ASN A 7 -76.41 31.85 -27.75
C ASN A 7 -75.51 32.05 -26.53
N VAL A 8 -76.07 32.18 -25.34
CA VAL A 8 -75.28 32.43 -24.11
C VAL A 8 -74.78 31.12 -23.52
N THR A 9 -75.59 30.04 -23.63
CA THR A 9 -75.25 28.70 -23.06
C THR A 9 -74.13 28.00 -23.83
N VAL A 10 -74.06 28.20 -25.16
CA VAL A 10 -73.00 27.61 -25.98
C VAL A 10 -71.66 28.31 -25.72
N LEU A 11 -71.65 29.63 -25.54
CA LEU A 11 -70.40 30.34 -25.22
C LEU A 11 -69.86 30.02 -23.82
N LEU A 12 -70.70 29.72 -22.89
CA LEU A 12 -70.26 29.33 -21.50
C LEU A 12 -69.66 27.90 -21.45
N THR A 13 -70.13 27.02 -22.32
CA THR A 13 -69.57 25.63 -22.40
C THR A 13 -68.24 25.63 -23.08
N GLU A 14 -68.03 26.41 -24.17
CA GLU A 14 -66.72 26.51 -24.83
C GLU A 14 -65.69 27.18 -23.95
N CYS A 15 -66.02 28.24 -23.22
CA CYS A 15 -65.11 28.86 -22.27
C CYS A 15 -64.67 27.93 -21.15
N LYS A 16 -65.54 27.02 -20.70
CA LYS A 16 -65.23 26.07 -19.65
C LYS A 16 -64.28 24.96 -20.15
N GLU A 17 -64.46 24.51 -21.40
CA GLU A 17 -63.56 23.51 -21.99
C GLU A 17 -62.11 24.08 -22.23
N ILE A 18 -62.03 25.32 -22.69
CA ILE A 18 -60.76 26.00 -22.94
C ILE A 18 -60.00 26.23 -21.61
N ALA A 19 -60.71 26.69 -20.57
CA ALA A 19 -60.10 26.85 -19.26
C ALA A 19 -59.63 25.53 -18.67
N LEU A 20 -60.39 24.44 -18.82
CA LEU A 20 -60.00 23.12 -18.31
C LEU A 20 -58.79 22.56 -19.05
N LYS A 21 -58.66 22.73 -20.39
CA LYS A 21 -57.48 22.36 -21.17
C LYS A 21 -56.23 23.16 -20.79
N GLN A 22 -56.37 24.44 -20.50
CA GLN A 22 -55.24 25.26 -20.03
C GLN A 22 -54.75 24.85 -18.64
N TYR A 23 -55.66 24.47 -17.70
CA TYR A 23 -55.27 23.92 -16.39
C TYR A 23 -54.54 22.61 -16.51
N HIS A 24 -54.98 21.69 -17.38
CA HIS A 24 -54.29 20.41 -17.58
C HIS A 24 -52.90 20.60 -18.25
N ALA A 25 -52.77 21.53 -19.20
CA ALA A 25 -51.49 21.87 -19.82
C ALA A 25 -50.50 22.51 -18.80
N GLY A 26 -50.99 23.35 -17.90
CA GLY A 26 -50.18 23.94 -16.82
C GLY A 26 -49.71 22.90 -15.79
N ILE A 27 -50.58 21.96 -15.41
CA ILE A 27 -50.23 20.89 -14.47
C ILE A 27 -49.23 19.91 -15.11
N LEU A 28 -49.39 19.58 -16.39
CA LEU A 28 -48.45 18.72 -17.12
C LEU A 28 -47.07 19.37 -17.29
N ALA A 29 -47.01 20.70 -17.52
CA ALA A 29 -45.77 21.45 -17.59
C ALA A 29 -45.05 21.52 -16.19
N LEU A 30 -45.85 21.67 -15.12
CA LEU A 30 -45.31 21.67 -13.74
C LEU A 30 -44.78 20.28 -13.30
N LEU A 31 -45.40 19.21 -13.77
CA LEU A 31 -44.93 17.83 -13.50
C LEU A 31 -43.67 17.47 -14.30
N LEU A 32 -43.49 17.99 -15.50
CA LEU A 32 -42.30 17.80 -16.32
C LEU A 32 -41.06 18.55 -15.76
N THR A 33 -41.26 19.71 -15.12
CA THR A 33 -40.18 20.43 -14.45
C THR A 33 -39.73 19.80 -13.13
N ALA A 34 -40.59 19.06 -12.45
CA ALA A 34 -40.24 18.35 -11.19
C ALA A 34 -39.36 17.10 -11.42
N CYS A 35 -39.31 16.55 -12.64
CA CYS A 35 -38.46 15.39 -12.97
C CYS A 35 -37.02 15.74 -13.40
N ALA A 36 -36.64 17.01 -13.46
CA ALA A 36 -35.24 17.41 -13.61
C ALA A 36 -34.49 17.31 -12.26
N SER A 37 -34.63 16.16 -11.60
CA SER A 37 -33.72 15.80 -10.51
C SER A 37 -32.32 15.70 -11.13
N THR A 38 -31.49 16.71 -10.87
CA THR A 38 -30.06 16.64 -11.18
C THR A 38 -29.53 15.36 -10.56
N VAL A 39 -29.26 14.38 -11.41
CA VAL A 39 -28.40 13.25 -11.05
C VAL A 39 -27.03 13.91 -10.81
N ALA A 40 -26.79 14.32 -9.56
CA ALA A 40 -25.46 14.67 -9.13
C ALA A 40 -24.67 13.37 -9.29
N ALA A 41 -23.93 13.25 -10.40
CA ALA A 41 -22.95 12.19 -10.54
C ALA A 41 -22.04 12.32 -9.33
N ALA A 42 -22.10 11.35 -8.42
CA ALA A 42 -21.22 11.32 -7.26
C ALA A 42 -19.80 11.27 -7.85
N GLU A 43 -19.03 12.33 -7.63
CA GLU A 43 -17.64 12.40 -8.10
C GLU A 43 -16.86 11.33 -7.35
N LEU A 44 -16.39 10.30 -8.08
CA LEU A 44 -15.66 9.17 -7.53
C LEU A 44 -14.34 9.68 -6.95
N LYS A 45 -14.16 9.57 -5.64
CA LYS A 45 -12.95 9.99 -4.95
C LYS A 45 -11.93 8.87 -4.93
N ILE A 46 -10.90 8.98 -5.77
CA ILE A 46 -9.82 8.02 -5.90
C ILE A 46 -8.58 8.52 -5.16
N GLY A 47 -7.97 7.65 -4.36
CA GLY A 47 -6.64 7.84 -3.77
C GLY A 47 -5.61 6.94 -4.41
N PHE A 48 -4.34 7.32 -4.33
CA PHE A 48 -3.20 6.49 -4.71
C PHE A 48 -2.19 6.45 -3.57
N ILE A 49 -1.58 5.29 -3.33
CA ILE A 49 -0.48 5.10 -2.39
C ILE A 49 0.70 4.41 -3.07
N ASP A 50 1.90 4.85 -2.75
CA ASP A 50 3.14 4.19 -3.11
C ASP A 50 3.56 3.23 -1.98
N ALA A 51 3.24 1.96 -2.15
CA ALA A 51 3.52 0.92 -1.15
C ALA A 51 5.02 0.73 -0.93
N GLU A 52 5.85 0.87 -1.99
CA GLU A 52 7.30 0.77 -1.87
C GLU A 52 7.88 1.93 -1.05
N ARG A 53 7.40 3.14 -1.29
CA ARG A 53 7.78 4.31 -0.51
C ARG A 53 7.35 4.19 0.95
N ILE A 54 6.14 3.68 1.22
CA ILE A 54 5.68 3.40 2.60
C ILE A 54 6.61 2.39 3.29
N ASN A 55 6.98 1.31 2.58
CA ASN A 55 7.87 0.28 3.10
C ASN A 55 9.29 0.79 3.37
N ARG A 56 9.77 1.77 2.62
CA ARG A 56 11.12 2.33 2.78
C ARG A 56 11.19 3.48 3.79
N GLU A 57 10.19 4.38 3.79
CA GLU A 57 10.29 5.68 4.46
C GLU A 57 9.43 5.79 5.72
N SER A 58 8.49 4.88 5.95
CA SER A 58 7.65 4.96 7.14
C SER A 58 8.45 4.82 8.43
N ALA A 59 8.07 5.56 9.46
CA ALA A 59 8.76 5.52 10.75
C ALA A 59 8.81 4.09 11.37
N PRO A 60 7.78 3.23 11.26
CA PRO A 60 7.89 1.83 11.64
C PRO A 60 8.93 1.05 10.85
N ALA A 61 8.98 1.23 9.51
CA ALA A 61 9.97 0.54 8.66
C ALA A 61 11.41 0.90 9.03
N VAL A 62 11.68 2.19 9.21
CA VAL A 62 13.00 2.67 9.62
C VAL A 62 13.40 2.12 10.99
N ARG A 63 12.46 2.05 11.95
CA ARG A 63 12.72 1.45 13.26
C ARG A 63 13.00 -0.04 13.15
N ALA A 64 12.20 -0.79 12.39
CA ALA A 64 12.39 -2.22 12.16
C ALA A 64 13.75 -2.51 11.51
N SER A 65 14.15 -1.74 10.49
CA SER A 65 15.46 -1.88 9.84
C SER A 65 16.62 -1.68 10.82
N LYS A 66 16.57 -0.63 11.64
CA LYS A 66 17.60 -0.37 12.67
C LYS A 66 17.64 -1.46 13.75
N GLN A 67 16.50 -2.00 14.11
CA GLN A 67 16.43 -3.10 15.08
C GLN A 67 17.04 -4.38 14.52
N LEU A 68 16.71 -4.74 13.26
CA LEU A 68 17.31 -5.88 12.57
C LEU A 68 18.83 -5.72 12.44
N GLU A 69 19.31 -4.55 12.03
CA GLU A 69 20.74 -4.27 11.95
C GLU A 69 21.42 -4.51 13.30
N LYS A 70 20.87 -3.97 14.38
CA LYS A 70 21.40 -4.14 15.74
C LYS A 70 21.37 -5.59 16.21
N GLU A 71 20.28 -6.32 15.93
CA GLU A 71 20.09 -7.71 16.31
C GLU A 71 21.09 -8.64 15.60
N PHE A 72 21.34 -8.38 14.32
CA PHE A 72 22.17 -9.23 13.47
C PHE A 72 23.64 -8.80 13.39
N ALA A 73 24.01 -7.61 13.86
CA ALA A 73 25.39 -7.11 13.85
C ALA A 73 26.41 -8.04 14.51
N PRO A 74 26.14 -8.63 15.70
CA PRO A 74 27.10 -9.55 16.34
C PRO A 74 27.36 -10.80 15.49
N ARG A 75 26.32 -11.35 14.88
CA ARG A 75 26.44 -12.54 14.02
C ARG A 75 27.17 -12.23 12.70
N ALA A 76 26.94 -11.05 12.14
CA ALA A 76 27.69 -10.56 10.98
C ALA A 76 29.19 -10.41 11.28
N GLN A 77 29.53 -9.86 12.44
CA GLN A 77 30.91 -9.74 12.90
C GLN A 77 31.57 -11.11 13.12
N GLU A 78 30.85 -12.07 13.68
CA GLU A 78 31.38 -13.42 13.87
C GLU A 78 31.65 -14.12 12.52
N LEU A 79 30.76 -13.96 11.55
CA LEU A 79 30.98 -14.46 10.17
C LEU A 79 32.25 -13.83 9.55
N GLN A 80 32.47 -12.54 9.71
CA GLN A 80 33.70 -11.87 9.25
C GLN A 80 34.94 -12.40 9.93
N ARG A 81 34.89 -12.66 11.23
CA ARG A 81 36.02 -13.28 11.96
C ARG A 81 36.34 -14.67 11.44
N ARG A 82 35.32 -15.50 11.23
CA ARG A 82 35.50 -16.85 10.68
C ARG A 82 36.07 -16.84 9.29
N GLU A 83 35.60 -15.95 8.44
CA GLU A 83 36.15 -15.76 7.09
C GLU A 83 37.63 -15.35 7.14
N ALA A 84 38.02 -14.44 8.02
CA ALA A 84 39.40 -14.04 8.21
C ALA A 84 40.29 -15.18 8.72
N GLN A 85 39.77 -16.02 9.67
CA GLN A 85 40.47 -17.20 10.15
C GLN A 85 40.72 -18.21 9.02
N ILE A 86 39.71 -18.49 8.19
CA ILE A 86 39.85 -19.37 7.02
C ILE A 86 40.96 -18.87 6.08
N LYS A 87 40.91 -17.58 5.70
CA LYS A 87 41.94 -16.97 4.84
C LYS A 87 43.32 -17.05 5.45
N THR A 88 43.45 -16.82 6.74
CA THR A 88 44.74 -16.92 7.44
C THR A 88 45.29 -18.36 7.42
N LEU A 89 44.46 -19.34 7.72
CA LEU A 89 44.85 -20.72 7.75
C LEU A 89 45.22 -21.27 6.35
N GLN A 90 44.46 -20.86 5.33
CA GLN A 90 44.80 -21.13 3.92
C GLN A 90 46.15 -20.53 3.53
N GLY A 91 46.39 -19.26 3.86
CA GLY A 91 47.66 -18.61 3.57
C GLY A 91 48.85 -19.23 4.32
N GLN A 92 48.65 -19.77 5.52
CA GLN A 92 49.69 -20.52 6.25
C GLN A 92 50.01 -21.86 5.57
N LEU A 93 48.97 -22.61 5.16
CA LEU A 93 49.13 -23.86 4.44
C LEU A 93 49.88 -23.67 3.12
N GLU A 94 49.61 -22.60 2.42
CA GLU A 94 50.30 -22.27 1.14
C GLU A 94 51.77 -21.87 1.39
N LYS A 95 52.02 -20.98 2.35
CA LYS A 95 53.38 -20.45 2.62
C LYS A 95 54.32 -21.51 3.17
N ASP A 96 53.83 -22.31 4.10
CA ASP A 96 54.64 -23.27 4.85
C ASP A 96 54.62 -24.68 4.23
N ALA A 97 54.05 -24.85 3.02
CA ALA A 97 53.81 -26.11 2.35
C ALA A 97 55.08 -26.96 2.21
N LEU A 98 56.24 -26.33 2.03
CA LEU A 98 57.52 -27.00 1.83
C LEU A 98 58.29 -27.29 3.12
N THR A 99 57.97 -26.58 4.21
CA THR A 99 58.68 -26.64 5.47
C THR A 99 57.91 -27.36 6.56
N MET A 100 56.60 -27.51 6.42
CA MET A 100 55.72 -28.15 7.37
C MET A 100 55.84 -29.67 7.38
N SER A 101 55.78 -30.28 8.57
CA SER A 101 55.70 -31.73 8.68
C SER A 101 54.38 -32.26 8.10
N GLU A 102 54.40 -33.49 7.60
CA GLU A 102 53.20 -34.14 7.04
C GLU A 102 52.05 -34.23 8.05
N SER A 103 52.41 -34.47 9.36
CA SER A 103 51.43 -34.51 10.45
C SER A 103 50.77 -33.14 10.72
N ASP A 104 51.59 -32.09 10.75
CA ASP A 104 51.08 -30.73 10.97
C ASP A 104 50.23 -30.25 9.79
N ARG A 105 50.64 -30.57 8.59
CA ARG A 105 49.87 -30.27 7.38
C ARG A 105 48.49 -30.91 7.40
N ARG A 106 48.39 -32.20 7.70
CA ARG A 106 47.11 -32.91 7.85
C ARG A 106 46.24 -32.32 8.93
N THR A 107 46.83 -31.97 10.06
CA THR A 107 46.08 -31.34 11.16
C THR A 107 45.48 -30.01 10.75
N LYS A 108 46.27 -29.16 10.11
CA LYS A 108 45.78 -27.85 9.60
C LYS A 108 44.76 -27.97 8.46
N GLU A 109 44.91 -28.94 7.58
CA GLU A 109 43.94 -29.27 6.53
C GLU A 109 42.58 -29.73 7.14
N GLN A 110 42.59 -30.54 8.16
CA GLN A 110 41.39 -30.96 8.91
C GLN A 110 40.74 -29.78 9.62
N GLU A 111 41.55 -28.93 10.30
CA GLU A 111 41.06 -27.69 10.91
C GLU A 111 40.42 -26.76 9.92
N LEU A 112 41.06 -26.53 8.76
CA LEU A 112 40.53 -25.72 7.67
C LEU A 112 39.17 -26.25 7.15
N SER A 113 39.12 -27.58 6.93
CA SER A 113 37.89 -28.24 6.49
C SER A 113 36.76 -28.05 7.47
N LYS A 114 36.99 -28.29 8.77
CA LYS A 114 36.02 -28.08 9.82
C LYS A 114 35.55 -26.63 9.91
N LEU A 115 36.51 -25.70 9.92
CA LEU A 115 36.21 -24.28 10.01
C LEU A 115 35.38 -23.78 8.78
N THR A 116 35.67 -24.29 7.61
CA THR A 116 34.91 -23.97 6.37
C THR A 116 33.48 -24.51 6.43
N LEU A 117 33.30 -25.75 6.89
CA LEU A 117 31.95 -26.33 7.06
C LEU A 117 31.12 -25.57 8.09
N ASP A 118 31.74 -25.24 9.24
CA ASP A 118 31.07 -24.44 10.27
C ASP A 118 30.69 -23.05 9.77
N PHE A 119 31.59 -22.38 9.03
CA PHE A 119 31.31 -21.09 8.42
C PHE A 119 30.15 -21.17 7.42
N GLN A 120 30.12 -22.17 6.54
CA GLN A 120 29.02 -22.36 5.59
C GLN A 120 27.67 -22.58 6.29
N ARG A 121 27.66 -23.35 7.40
CA ARG A 121 26.47 -23.56 8.21
C ARG A 121 26.00 -22.25 8.82
N MET A 122 26.89 -21.53 9.53
CA MET A 122 26.59 -20.24 10.15
C MET A 122 26.07 -19.21 9.14
N GLN A 123 26.65 -19.21 7.93
CA GLN A 123 26.22 -18.31 6.85
C GLN A 123 24.80 -18.63 6.35
N ARG A 124 24.43 -19.92 6.28
CA ARG A 124 23.05 -20.32 5.92
C ARG A 124 22.08 -19.89 7.02
N GLU A 125 22.35 -20.26 8.27
CA GLU A 125 21.53 -19.92 9.43
C GLU A 125 21.33 -18.40 9.55
N TYR A 126 22.39 -17.62 9.37
CA TYR A 126 22.31 -16.16 9.38
C TYR A 126 21.35 -15.63 8.29
N ARG A 127 21.46 -16.12 7.06
CA ARG A 127 20.59 -15.68 5.96
C ARG A 127 19.14 -16.09 6.16
N GLU A 128 18.91 -17.31 6.62
CA GLU A 128 17.57 -17.83 6.88
C GLU A 128 16.88 -17.04 8.01
N ASP A 129 17.56 -16.83 9.11
CA ASP A 129 17.03 -16.09 10.27
C ASP A 129 16.79 -14.61 9.91
N LEU A 130 17.72 -13.97 9.20
CA LEU A 130 17.56 -12.59 8.76
C LEU A 130 16.36 -12.43 7.81
N ASN A 131 16.18 -13.36 6.87
CA ASN A 131 15.03 -13.34 5.96
C ASN A 131 13.72 -13.57 6.71
N LEU A 132 13.71 -14.53 7.64
CA LEU A 132 12.53 -14.79 8.48
C LEU A 132 12.15 -13.55 9.28
N ARG A 133 13.10 -12.94 9.97
CA ARG A 133 12.86 -11.72 10.76
C ARG A 133 12.42 -10.55 9.90
N ARG A 134 13.05 -10.35 8.75
CA ARG A 134 12.63 -9.32 7.80
C ARG A 134 11.19 -9.52 7.34
N ASN A 135 10.80 -10.74 6.99
CA ASN A 135 9.43 -11.04 6.56
C ASN A 135 8.40 -10.81 7.67
N GLN A 136 8.75 -11.13 8.92
CA GLN A 136 7.90 -10.84 10.09
C GLN A 136 7.68 -9.34 10.27
N GLU A 137 8.75 -8.54 10.20
CA GLU A 137 8.65 -7.08 10.32
C GLU A 137 7.86 -6.45 9.15
N LEU A 138 8.07 -6.95 7.92
CA LEU A 138 7.28 -6.52 6.76
C LEU A 138 5.80 -6.86 6.92
N GLY A 139 5.47 -8.07 7.38
CA GLY A 139 4.08 -8.46 7.66
C GLY A 139 3.42 -7.53 8.67
N ALA A 140 4.09 -7.26 9.79
CA ALA A 140 3.59 -6.33 10.81
C ALA A 140 3.41 -4.90 10.27
N LEU A 141 4.33 -4.43 9.42
CA LEU A 141 4.23 -3.14 8.75
C LEU A 141 3.01 -3.07 7.81
N PHE A 142 2.81 -4.09 6.97
CA PHE A 142 1.67 -4.15 6.04
C PHE A 142 0.34 -4.13 6.79
N GLU A 143 0.20 -4.92 7.85
CA GLU A 143 -1.00 -4.92 8.68
C GLU A 143 -1.29 -3.53 9.27
N ARG A 144 -0.26 -2.86 9.75
CA ARG A 144 -0.39 -1.51 10.31
C ARG A 144 -0.73 -0.49 9.22
N ALA A 145 -0.05 -0.53 8.08
CA ALA A 145 -0.31 0.35 6.95
C ALA A 145 -1.75 0.18 6.44
N ASN A 146 -2.23 -1.06 6.28
CA ASN A 146 -3.58 -1.34 5.85
C ASN A 146 -4.64 -0.78 6.81
N ARG A 147 -4.41 -0.86 8.12
CA ARG A 147 -5.33 -0.24 9.10
C ARG A 147 -5.39 1.28 8.94
N VAL A 148 -4.24 1.94 8.81
CA VAL A 148 -4.15 3.38 8.61
C VAL A 148 -4.82 3.82 7.30
N ILE A 149 -4.55 3.08 6.21
CA ILE A 149 -5.14 3.36 4.89
C ILE A 149 -6.67 3.24 4.95
N ARG A 150 -7.22 2.20 5.58
CA ARG A 150 -8.66 2.03 5.76
C ARG A 150 -9.25 3.17 6.59
N GLN A 151 -8.61 3.54 7.69
CA GLN A 151 -9.05 4.67 8.51
C GLN A 151 -9.10 5.98 7.72
N ILE A 152 -8.09 6.26 6.90
CA ILE A 152 -8.06 7.44 6.02
C ILE A 152 -9.19 7.34 4.98
N ALA A 153 -9.38 6.16 4.36
CA ALA A 153 -10.41 5.94 3.37
C ALA A 153 -11.82 6.23 3.92
N GLU A 154 -12.13 5.68 5.09
CA GLU A 154 -13.43 5.87 5.75
C GLU A 154 -13.65 7.32 6.20
N THR A 155 -12.63 7.92 6.85
CA THR A 155 -12.72 9.29 7.38
C THR A 155 -12.87 10.32 6.28
N GLU A 156 -12.16 10.15 5.17
CA GLU A 156 -12.14 11.11 4.07
C GLU A 156 -13.02 10.69 2.89
N LYS A 157 -13.76 9.60 3.04
CA LYS A 157 -14.73 9.10 2.04
C LYS A 157 -14.08 8.85 0.67
N TYR A 158 -12.98 8.12 0.65
CA TYR A 158 -12.43 7.58 -0.60
C TYR A 158 -13.25 6.38 -1.03
N ASP A 159 -13.61 6.33 -2.31
CA ASP A 159 -14.31 5.19 -2.90
C ASP A 159 -13.33 4.07 -3.26
N VAL A 160 -12.12 4.44 -3.70
CA VAL A 160 -11.04 3.50 -4.05
C VAL A 160 -9.69 4.08 -3.70
N ILE A 161 -8.79 3.23 -3.18
CA ILE A 161 -7.36 3.54 -3.01
C ILE A 161 -6.56 2.51 -3.81
N LEU A 162 -5.77 2.97 -4.76
CA LEU A 162 -4.92 2.16 -5.63
C LEU A 162 -3.47 2.18 -5.12
N GLN A 163 -2.75 1.08 -5.33
CA GLN A 163 -1.32 0.99 -5.01
C GLN A 163 -0.42 0.81 -6.23
N GLU A 164 -1.00 0.46 -7.37
CA GLU A 164 -0.28 0.29 -8.63
C GLU A 164 -0.99 1.06 -9.75
N ALA A 165 -0.23 1.85 -10.50
CA ALA A 165 -0.73 2.57 -11.67
C ALA A 165 0.43 2.88 -12.62
N VAL A 166 0.18 2.75 -13.93
CA VAL A 166 1.15 3.14 -14.98
C VAL A 166 1.38 4.65 -14.97
N TYR A 167 0.32 5.40 -14.67
CA TYR A 167 0.35 6.87 -14.53
C TYR A 167 -0.55 7.26 -13.36
N ARG A 168 -0.09 8.23 -12.56
CA ARG A 168 -0.88 8.85 -11.48
C ARG A 168 -0.74 10.36 -11.52
N ASN A 169 -1.83 11.07 -11.30
CA ASN A 169 -1.77 12.49 -11.04
C ASN A 169 -1.31 12.71 -9.60
N PRO A 170 -0.34 13.61 -9.34
CA PRO A 170 0.09 13.93 -7.97
C PRO A 170 -1.03 14.35 -7.01
N LYS A 171 -2.13 14.87 -7.53
CA LYS A 171 -3.29 15.31 -6.72
C LYS A 171 -3.99 14.17 -5.99
N ILE A 172 -3.95 12.95 -6.53
CA ILE A 172 -4.58 11.78 -5.90
C ILE A 172 -3.63 11.01 -4.99
N ASP A 173 -2.35 11.37 -4.94
CA ASP A 173 -1.34 10.71 -4.12
C ASP A 173 -1.51 11.09 -2.65
N ILE A 174 -1.85 10.11 -1.82
CA ILE A 174 -2.04 10.26 -0.38
C ILE A 174 -0.92 9.59 0.43
N THR A 175 0.18 9.20 -0.22
CA THR A 175 1.29 8.50 0.43
C THR A 175 1.86 9.27 1.61
N ASP A 176 2.07 10.59 1.47
CA ASP A 176 2.60 11.43 2.55
C ASP A 176 1.67 11.48 3.77
N LYS A 177 0.36 11.46 3.54
CA LYS A 177 -0.64 11.41 4.62
C LYS A 177 -0.56 10.08 5.38
N VAL A 178 -0.43 8.96 4.66
CA VAL A 178 -0.24 7.63 5.26
C VAL A 178 1.06 7.59 6.07
N LEU A 179 2.17 8.09 5.52
CA LEU A 179 3.46 8.17 6.20
C LEU A 179 3.38 8.97 7.51
N LYS A 180 2.72 10.13 7.47
CA LYS A 180 2.51 10.98 8.65
C LYS A 180 1.68 10.26 9.72
N THR A 181 0.58 9.65 9.35
CA THR A 181 -0.28 8.92 10.30
C THR A 181 0.44 7.72 10.92
N LEU A 182 1.24 6.99 10.12
CA LEU A 182 2.10 5.90 10.61
C LEU A 182 3.17 6.39 11.60
N ALA A 183 3.66 7.62 11.44
CA ALA A 183 4.64 8.21 12.36
C ALA A 183 3.99 8.62 13.71
N GLU A 184 2.74 9.09 13.70
CA GLU A 184 1.99 9.50 14.89
C GLU A 184 1.57 8.32 15.79
N GLY A 185 1.68 7.10 15.31
CA GLY A 185 1.43 5.88 16.10
C GLY A 185 -0.04 5.55 16.38
N LYS A 186 -0.95 6.20 15.63
CA LYS A 186 -2.40 5.95 15.72
C LYS A 186 -2.81 4.68 14.99
#